data_4c89eb627237d5e27fa1e7332923ec48
#
_entry.id   4c89eb627237d5e27fa1e7332923ec48
#
_cell.length_a   1.000
_cell.length_b   1.000
_cell.length_c   1.000
_cell.angle_alpha   90.00
_cell.angle_beta   90.00
_cell.angle_gamma   90.00
#
_symmetry.space_group_name_H-M   'P 1'
#
loop_
_entity.id
_entity.type
_entity.pdbx_description
1 polymer ?
#
loop_
_entity_poly.entity_id
_entity_poly.type
_entity_poly.pdbx_seq_one_letter_code
_entity_poly.pdbx_strand_id
1 'polypeptide(L)'
;MTRLEVRNVQCRINDRIVVDDVSFIAEPGKLTAIVGVNGVGKSTLLRSIAGVRQFNSGDVLLDGTSVTDYPPMQRARLMAFVGQEESPSPDLLLGEMVALGRTPHRKPWQVGQRSERRIIRDSLALVGLDHLIDRRCDHLSGGERRRAVIARGLAQGADLIMLDEPTNHLDVRHQLMLLDTLRASGRTVVATIHDLGMAASHFDHVVVLADGGVLSAGPAREALSPSNVATAFHVVAHHVTTPDGSQELVCTAPLPNPNREEN
;
A
#
# COMPACT_ATOMS: atom_id res chain seq x y z
N MET A 1 3.45 -14.98 -8.71
CA MET A 1 2.83 -14.21 -7.60
C MET A 1 3.63 -14.49 -6.36
N THR A 2 4.08 -13.46 -5.66
CA THR A 2 5.03 -13.55 -4.54
C THR A 2 4.29 -13.56 -3.21
N ARG A 3 4.65 -14.49 -2.32
CA ARG A 3 4.23 -14.51 -0.91
C ARG A 3 5.15 -13.63 -0.10
N LEU A 4 4.59 -12.71 0.67
CA LEU A 4 5.33 -11.90 1.63
C LEU A 4 5.09 -12.44 3.04
N GLU A 5 6.17 -12.67 3.78
CA GLU A 5 6.09 -13.04 5.19
C GLU A 5 6.96 -12.09 6.02
N VAL A 6 6.35 -11.49 7.02
CA VAL A 6 6.98 -10.57 7.98
C VAL A 6 7.05 -11.29 9.32
N ARG A 7 8.24 -11.38 9.92
CA ARG A 7 8.50 -12.12 11.17
C ARG A 7 9.18 -11.25 12.20
N ASN A 8 8.49 -10.98 13.30
CA ASN A 8 9.01 -10.28 14.48
C ASN A 8 9.76 -8.98 14.16
N VAL A 9 9.26 -8.23 13.17
CA VAL A 9 9.91 -7.00 12.70
C VAL A 9 9.74 -5.90 13.73
N GLN A 10 10.89 -5.29 14.10
CA GLN A 10 10.97 -4.12 14.96
C GLN A 10 11.61 -2.95 14.19
N CYS A 11 11.02 -1.75 14.30
CA CYS A 11 11.55 -0.53 13.72
C CYS A 11 11.67 0.58 14.75
N ARG A 12 12.79 1.30 14.72
CA ARG A 12 13.07 2.47 15.57
C ARG A 12 13.20 3.75 14.76
N ILE A 13 12.77 4.85 15.35
CA ILE A 13 13.01 6.21 14.86
C ILE A 13 13.59 7.01 16.02
N ASN A 14 14.81 7.54 15.87
CA ASN A 14 15.50 8.32 16.90
C ASN A 14 15.41 7.63 18.27
N ASP A 15 15.87 6.40 18.37
CA ASP A 15 15.87 5.54 19.58
C ASP A 15 14.50 5.16 20.16
N ARG A 16 13.41 5.67 19.61
CA ARG A 16 12.06 5.25 19.99
C ARG A 16 11.61 4.08 19.12
N ILE A 17 11.14 3.00 19.75
CA ILE A 17 10.46 1.90 19.05
C ILE A 17 9.11 2.44 18.55
N VAL A 18 8.87 2.31 17.24
CA VAL A 18 7.64 2.74 16.57
C VAL A 18 6.84 1.54 16.08
N VAL A 19 7.56 0.47 15.72
CA VAL A 19 6.98 -0.82 15.35
C VAL A 19 7.66 -1.86 16.21
N ASP A 20 6.90 -2.72 16.86
CA ASP A 20 7.41 -3.72 17.79
C ASP A 20 6.78 -5.09 17.53
N ASP A 21 7.62 -6.09 17.32
CA ASP A 21 7.25 -7.50 17.15
C ASP A 21 6.13 -7.77 16.14
N VAL A 22 6.19 -7.10 14.98
CA VAL A 22 5.17 -7.23 13.95
C VAL A 22 5.39 -8.48 13.10
N SER A 23 4.38 -9.35 13.07
CA SER A 23 4.37 -10.57 12.24
C SER A 23 3.04 -10.71 11.50
N PHE A 24 3.10 -10.94 10.18
CA PHE A 24 1.95 -11.25 9.35
C PHE A 24 2.37 -11.86 8.01
N ILE A 25 1.40 -12.39 7.27
CA ILE A 25 1.58 -12.94 5.93
C ILE A 25 0.66 -12.20 4.96
N ALA A 26 1.21 -11.79 3.80
CA ALA A 26 0.41 -11.37 2.65
C ALA A 26 0.43 -12.50 1.61
N GLU A 27 -0.73 -13.10 1.40
CA GLU A 27 -0.90 -14.26 0.52
C GLU A 27 -0.78 -13.88 -0.96
N PRO A 28 -0.24 -14.77 -1.80
CA PRO A 28 -0.09 -14.54 -3.23
C PRO A 28 -1.40 -14.14 -3.91
N GLY A 29 -1.37 -13.05 -4.68
CA GLY A 29 -2.52 -12.55 -5.44
C GLY A 29 -3.64 -11.95 -4.58
N LYS A 30 -3.43 -11.74 -3.28
CA LYS A 30 -4.39 -11.16 -2.36
C LYS A 30 -4.06 -9.70 -2.04
N LEU A 31 -5.09 -8.94 -1.71
CA LEU A 31 -4.99 -7.57 -1.21
C LEU A 31 -4.98 -7.59 0.31
N THR A 32 -3.91 -7.09 0.92
CA THR A 32 -3.75 -6.95 2.38
C THR A 32 -3.70 -5.47 2.75
N ALA A 33 -4.62 -5.02 3.61
CA ALA A 33 -4.58 -3.68 4.18
C ALA A 33 -3.83 -3.67 5.51
N ILE A 34 -3.03 -2.63 5.76
CA ILE A 34 -2.48 -2.30 7.07
C ILE A 34 -3.24 -1.08 7.58
N VAL A 35 -3.96 -1.24 8.68
CA VAL A 35 -4.76 -0.18 9.30
C VAL A 35 -4.30 0.11 10.73
N GLY A 36 -4.65 1.27 11.26
CA GLY A 36 -4.30 1.72 12.61
C GLY A 36 -4.37 3.24 12.71
N VAL A 37 -4.35 3.78 13.90
CA VAL A 37 -4.38 5.24 14.12
C VAL A 37 -3.18 5.95 13.51
N ASN A 38 -3.27 7.27 13.35
CA ASN A 38 -2.15 8.06 12.86
C ASN A 38 -0.97 8.00 13.83
N GLY A 39 0.23 7.82 13.27
CA GLY A 39 1.45 7.72 14.08
C GLY A 39 1.75 6.33 14.65
N VAL A 40 0.89 5.31 14.47
CA VAL A 40 1.11 3.95 14.99
C VAL A 40 2.24 3.17 14.30
N GLY A 41 2.81 3.70 13.21
CA GLY A 41 3.95 3.08 12.55
C GLY A 41 3.67 2.43 11.19
N LYS A 42 2.46 2.56 10.61
CA LYS A 42 2.08 1.95 9.31
C LYS A 42 3.09 2.21 8.19
N SER A 43 3.36 3.49 7.91
CA SER A 43 4.31 3.89 6.84
C SER A 43 5.75 3.48 7.17
N THR A 44 6.12 3.49 8.45
CA THR A 44 7.44 3.02 8.90
C THR A 44 7.60 1.53 8.63
N LEU A 45 6.62 0.73 9.02
CA LEU A 45 6.59 -0.72 8.75
C LEU A 45 6.66 -0.99 7.25
N LEU A 46 5.80 -0.35 6.46
CA LEU A 46 5.74 -0.58 5.02
C LEU A 46 7.06 -0.21 4.31
N ARG A 47 7.68 0.93 4.67
CA ARG A 47 8.99 1.35 4.16
C ARG A 47 10.10 0.39 4.57
N SER A 48 10.02 -0.19 5.77
CA SER A 48 10.99 -1.17 6.24
C SER A 48 10.87 -2.51 5.49
N ILE A 49 9.65 -3.00 5.29
CA ILE A 49 9.38 -4.18 4.46
C ILE A 49 9.89 -3.96 3.02
N ALA A 50 9.68 -2.75 2.47
CA ALA A 50 10.16 -2.38 1.14
C ALA A 50 11.70 -2.29 1.02
N GLY A 51 12.41 -2.33 2.14
CA GLY A 51 13.86 -2.13 2.17
C GLY A 51 14.28 -0.70 1.82
N VAL A 52 13.35 0.27 1.92
CA VAL A 52 13.62 1.72 1.82
C VAL A 52 14.20 2.23 3.14
N ARG A 53 13.80 1.61 4.24
CA ARG A 53 14.34 1.84 5.58
C ARG A 53 14.81 0.53 6.18
N GLN A 54 15.88 0.57 6.97
CA GLN A 54 16.32 -0.60 7.73
C GLN A 54 15.38 -0.84 8.91
N PHE A 55 15.08 -2.10 9.20
CA PHE A 55 14.46 -2.55 10.45
C PHE A 55 15.57 -2.99 11.43
N ASN A 56 15.26 -2.99 12.73
CA ASN A 56 16.25 -3.25 13.80
C ASN A 56 16.39 -4.74 14.11
N SER A 57 15.30 -5.48 14.03
CA SER A 57 15.27 -6.93 14.22
C SER A 57 14.10 -7.56 13.47
N GLY A 58 14.08 -8.88 13.42
CA GLY A 58 13.10 -9.66 12.67
C GLY A 58 13.58 -10.00 11.27
N ASP A 59 12.67 -10.50 10.44
CA ASP A 59 12.97 -10.86 9.05
C ASP A 59 11.78 -10.56 8.13
N VAL A 60 12.08 -10.28 6.88
CA VAL A 60 11.09 -10.08 5.81
C VAL A 60 11.45 -11.02 4.68
N LEU A 61 10.55 -11.95 4.37
CA LEU A 61 10.80 -12.99 3.38
C LEU A 61 9.90 -12.82 2.16
N LEU A 62 10.46 -12.97 0.97
CA LEU A 62 9.75 -13.11 -0.30
C LEU A 62 9.93 -14.56 -0.77
N ASP A 63 8.84 -15.30 -0.84
CA ASP A 63 8.84 -16.73 -1.21
C ASP A 63 9.87 -17.54 -0.40
N GLY A 64 10.03 -17.24 0.89
CA GLY A 64 10.94 -17.92 1.82
C GLY A 64 12.38 -17.41 1.82
N THR A 65 12.74 -16.47 0.95
CA THR A 65 14.09 -15.87 0.90
C THR A 65 14.07 -14.47 1.49
N SER A 66 15.04 -14.14 2.37
CA SER A 66 15.11 -12.82 3.00
C SER A 66 15.28 -11.71 1.96
N VAL A 67 14.56 -10.61 2.16
CA VAL A 67 14.66 -9.42 1.28
C VAL A 67 16.07 -8.83 1.27
N THR A 68 16.85 -9.06 2.32
CA THR A 68 18.23 -8.60 2.44
C THR A 68 19.21 -9.41 1.57
N ASP A 69 18.86 -10.63 1.21
CA ASP A 69 19.68 -11.53 0.38
C ASP A 69 19.57 -11.21 -1.12
N TYR A 70 18.53 -10.46 -1.50
CA TYR A 70 18.37 -10.05 -2.90
C TYR A 70 19.25 -8.83 -3.23
N PRO A 71 20.03 -8.88 -4.31
CA PRO A 71 20.61 -7.68 -4.88
C PRO A 71 19.54 -6.62 -5.21
N PRO A 72 19.81 -5.31 -5.06
CA PRO A 72 18.80 -4.26 -5.20
C PRO A 72 17.98 -4.34 -6.50
N MET A 73 18.63 -4.63 -7.63
CA MET A 73 17.94 -4.76 -8.92
C MET A 73 17.03 -5.98 -9.00
N GLN A 74 17.40 -7.09 -8.36
CA GLN A 74 16.55 -8.29 -8.31
C GLN A 74 15.35 -8.03 -7.39
N ARG A 75 15.57 -7.47 -6.21
CA ARG A 75 14.50 -7.07 -5.28
C ARG A 75 13.51 -6.13 -5.97
N ALA A 76 14.00 -5.13 -6.71
CA ALA A 76 13.13 -4.21 -7.45
C ALA A 76 12.32 -4.86 -8.58
N ARG A 77 12.67 -6.06 -9.05
CA ARG A 77 11.83 -6.84 -10.00
C ARG A 77 10.74 -7.61 -9.30
N LEU A 78 10.93 -7.97 -8.03
CA LEU A 78 9.98 -8.75 -7.24
C LEU A 78 8.98 -7.86 -6.50
N MET A 79 9.41 -6.67 -6.10
CA MET A 79 8.68 -5.80 -5.20
C MET A 79 8.75 -4.33 -5.63
N ALA A 80 7.58 -3.72 -5.83
CA ALA A 80 7.44 -2.29 -6.09
C ALA A 80 6.92 -1.58 -4.84
N PHE A 81 7.46 -0.39 -4.57
CA PHE A 81 7.01 0.48 -3.49
C PHE A 81 6.59 1.85 -4.03
N VAL A 82 5.43 2.31 -3.60
CA VAL A 82 4.87 3.63 -3.91
C VAL A 82 4.64 4.38 -2.61
N GLY A 83 5.47 5.35 -2.31
CA GLY A 83 5.40 6.16 -1.10
C GLY A 83 4.29 7.21 -1.13
N GLN A 84 3.92 7.72 0.04
CA GLN A 84 2.89 8.74 0.20
C GLN A 84 3.32 10.11 -0.37
N GLU A 85 4.56 10.53 -0.07
CA GLU A 85 5.09 11.86 -0.40
C GLU A 85 5.78 11.93 -1.77
N GLU A 86 5.71 10.86 -2.56
CA GLU A 86 6.31 10.85 -3.87
C GLU A 86 5.59 11.79 -4.83
N SER A 87 6.35 12.66 -5.47
CA SER A 87 5.84 13.57 -6.50
C SER A 87 6.60 13.36 -7.81
N PRO A 88 5.93 13.43 -8.95
CA PRO A 88 6.60 13.41 -10.26
C PRO A 88 7.60 14.57 -10.38
N SER A 89 8.75 14.31 -11.02
CA SER A 89 9.66 15.40 -11.39
C SER A 89 8.95 16.38 -12.35
N PRO A 90 8.97 17.68 -12.06
CA PRO A 90 8.20 18.68 -12.83
C PRO A 90 8.62 18.75 -14.28
N ASP A 91 9.91 18.50 -14.58
CA ASP A 91 10.49 18.69 -15.93
C ASP A 91 10.23 17.52 -16.89
N LEU A 92 9.73 16.39 -16.36
CA LEU A 92 9.48 15.20 -17.18
C LEU A 92 8.09 15.24 -17.81
N LEU A 93 7.98 14.61 -18.98
CA LEU A 93 6.69 14.18 -19.53
C LEU A 93 6.16 13.00 -18.68
N LEU A 94 4.82 12.89 -18.61
CA LEU A 94 4.18 11.82 -17.84
C LEU A 94 4.65 10.42 -18.27
N GLY A 95 4.76 10.19 -19.59
CA GLY A 95 5.28 8.93 -20.11
C GLY A 95 6.73 8.65 -19.72
N GLU A 96 7.59 9.68 -19.65
CA GLU A 96 8.97 9.55 -19.21
C GLU A 96 9.05 9.22 -17.72
N MET A 97 8.24 9.89 -16.90
CA MET A 97 8.17 9.62 -15.47
C MET A 97 7.73 8.18 -15.18
N VAL A 98 6.71 7.68 -15.87
CA VAL A 98 6.27 6.29 -15.74
C VAL A 98 7.33 5.31 -16.24
N ALA A 99 8.10 5.67 -17.27
CA ALA A 99 9.21 4.87 -17.80
C ALA A 99 10.33 4.65 -16.76
N LEU A 100 10.48 5.52 -15.76
CA LEU A 100 11.43 5.32 -14.66
C LEU A 100 11.12 4.04 -13.85
N GLY A 101 9.84 3.64 -13.77
CA GLY A 101 9.44 2.37 -13.18
C GLY A 101 10.06 1.15 -13.87
N ARG A 102 10.45 1.27 -15.14
CA ARG A 102 11.07 0.19 -15.91
C ARG A 102 12.56 0.03 -15.69
N THR A 103 13.19 0.92 -14.90
CA THR A 103 14.64 0.89 -14.61
C THR A 103 15.16 -0.49 -14.21
N PRO A 104 14.49 -1.30 -13.36
CA PRO A 104 14.98 -2.63 -12.98
C PRO A 104 15.08 -3.64 -14.13
N HIS A 105 14.38 -3.40 -15.23
CA HIS A 105 14.32 -4.30 -16.40
C HIS A 105 15.16 -3.83 -17.59
N ARG A 106 15.64 -2.58 -17.56
CA ARG A 106 16.38 -1.99 -18.71
C ARG A 106 17.86 -2.35 -18.60
N LYS A 107 18.43 -2.77 -19.74
CA LYS A 107 19.88 -2.85 -19.90
C LYS A 107 20.40 -1.50 -20.37
N PRO A 108 21.64 -1.08 -19.99
CA PRO A 108 22.17 0.25 -20.31
C PRO A 108 22.13 0.62 -21.80
N TRP A 109 22.15 -0.37 -22.70
CA TRP A 109 22.17 -0.19 -24.17
C TRP A 109 20.79 -0.40 -24.84
N GLN A 110 19.72 -0.67 -24.08
CA GLN A 110 18.38 -0.83 -24.61
C GLN A 110 17.60 0.47 -24.52
N VAL A 111 17.50 1.19 -25.63
CA VAL A 111 16.70 2.43 -25.74
C VAL A 111 15.51 2.19 -26.67
N GLY A 112 14.30 2.54 -26.19
CA GLY A 112 13.14 2.76 -27.08
C GLY A 112 12.45 1.53 -27.65
N GLN A 113 12.44 0.37 -26.94
CA GLN A 113 11.72 -0.82 -27.43
C GLN A 113 10.20 -0.57 -27.45
N ARG A 114 9.52 -1.03 -28.51
CA ARG A 114 8.05 -0.93 -28.67
C ARG A 114 7.28 -1.58 -27.49
N SER A 115 7.82 -2.67 -26.93
CA SER A 115 7.27 -3.35 -25.74
C SER A 115 7.24 -2.44 -24.50
N GLU A 116 8.30 -1.67 -24.27
CA GLU A 116 8.38 -0.74 -23.13
C GLU A 116 7.33 0.37 -23.24
N ARG A 117 7.16 0.95 -24.44
CA ARG A 117 6.12 1.98 -24.71
C ARG A 117 4.72 1.44 -24.45
N ARG A 118 4.47 0.17 -24.78
CA ARG A 118 3.18 -0.49 -24.50
C ARG A 118 2.95 -0.61 -23.00
N ILE A 119 3.92 -1.11 -22.24
CA ILE A 119 3.81 -1.25 -20.78
C ILE A 119 3.52 0.10 -20.12
N ILE A 120 4.20 1.17 -20.55
CA ILE A 120 3.98 2.53 -20.02
C ILE A 120 2.55 2.99 -20.31
N ARG A 121 2.07 2.83 -21.55
CA ARG A 121 0.70 3.23 -21.94
C ARG A 121 -0.35 2.41 -21.20
N ASP A 122 -0.17 1.10 -21.12
CA ASP A 122 -1.08 0.20 -20.42
C ASP A 122 -1.14 0.55 -18.92
N SER A 123 0.00 0.87 -18.29
CA SER A 123 0.04 1.30 -16.89
C SER A 123 -0.66 2.66 -16.67
N LEU A 124 -0.56 3.58 -17.61
CA LEU A 124 -1.28 4.86 -17.56
C LEU A 124 -2.78 4.66 -17.79
N ALA A 125 -3.17 3.76 -18.69
CA ALA A 125 -4.58 3.43 -18.94
C ALA A 125 -5.26 2.84 -17.71
N LEU A 126 -4.55 1.99 -16.94
CA LEU A 126 -5.05 1.43 -15.67
C LEU A 126 -5.46 2.50 -14.64
N VAL A 127 -4.88 3.68 -14.71
CA VAL A 127 -5.18 4.80 -13.80
C VAL A 127 -5.91 5.97 -14.52
N GLY A 128 -6.34 5.77 -15.78
CA GLY A 128 -7.08 6.74 -16.56
C GLY A 128 -6.27 7.96 -17.04
N LEU A 129 -4.95 7.79 -17.26
CA LEU A 129 -4.05 8.88 -17.64
C LEU A 129 -3.34 8.68 -18.99
N ASP A 130 -3.69 7.68 -19.78
CA ASP A 130 -3.05 7.37 -21.06
C ASP A 130 -3.15 8.49 -22.09
N HIS A 131 -4.25 9.27 -22.04
CA HIS A 131 -4.48 10.45 -22.89
C HIS A 131 -3.58 11.64 -22.53
N LEU A 132 -2.88 11.60 -21.38
CA LEU A 132 -1.96 12.65 -20.90
C LEU A 132 -0.48 12.24 -21.02
N ILE A 133 -0.15 11.17 -21.74
CA ILE A 133 1.20 10.59 -21.79
C ILE A 133 2.29 11.59 -22.16
N ASP A 134 2.00 12.55 -23.03
CA ASP A 134 2.92 13.60 -23.51
C ASP A 134 2.79 14.91 -22.70
N ARG A 135 1.98 14.94 -21.63
CA ARG A 135 1.80 16.11 -20.77
C ARG A 135 2.97 16.24 -19.79
N ARG A 136 3.42 17.46 -19.53
CA ARG A 136 4.42 17.74 -18.48
C ARG A 136 3.85 17.48 -17.10
N CYS A 137 4.67 16.94 -16.20
CA CYS A 137 4.24 16.57 -14.85
C CYS A 137 3.87 17.78 -13.98
N ASP A 138 4.45 18.97 -14.22
CA ASP A 138 4.08 20.22 -13.54
C ASP A 138 2.64 20.68 -13.85
N HIS A 139 2.09 20.30 -15.01
CA HIS A 139 0.72 20.63 -15.42
C HIS A 139 -0.33 19.62 -14.95
N LEU A 140 0.04 18.63 -14.16
CA LEU A 140 -0.89 17.66 -13.60
C LEU A 140 -1.55 18.21 -12.32
N SER A 141 -2.85 17.94 -12.14
CA SER A 141 -3.54 18.14 -10.85
C SER A 141 -2.97 17.25 -9.75
N GLY A 142 -3.28 17.52 -8.47
CA GLY A 142 -2.83 16.70 -7.36
C GLY A 142 -3.24 15.22 -7.48
N GLY A 143 -4.50 14.97 -7.84
CA GLY A 143 -5.02 13.62 -8.09
C GLY A 143 -4.38 12.93 -9.29
N GLU A 144 -4.12 13.65 -10.39
CA GLU A 144 -3.39 13.12 -11.55
C GLU A 144 -1.94 12.78 -11.18
N ARG A 145 -1.26 13.64 -10.40
CA ARG A 145 0.09 13.36 -9.89
C ARG A 145 0.13 12.09 -9.06
N ARG A 146 -0.84 11.92 -8.15
CA ARG A 146 -0.93 10.71 -7.32
C ARG A 146 -1.12 9.46 -8.18
N ARG A 147 -2.05 9.48 -9.13
CA ARG A 147 -2.27 8.37 -10.07
C ARG A 147 -1.06 8.10 -10.96
N ALA A 148 -0.33 9.13 -11.37
CA ALA A 148 0.90 8.99 -12.15
C ALA A 148 2.00 8.22 -11.40
N VAL A 149 2.20 8.50 -10.12
CA VAL A 149 3.16 7.78 -9.27
C VAL A 149 2.74 6.31 -9.11
N ILE A 150 1.44 6.05 -8.97
CA ILE A 150 0.92 4.68 -8.93
C ILE A 150 1.15 3.97 -10.27
N ALA A 151 0.90 4.63 -11.41
CA ALA A 151 1.18 4.08 -12.73
C ALA A 151 2.66 3.70 -12.90
N ARG A 152 3.59 4.50 -12.37
CA ARG A 152 5.02 4.18 -12.34
C ARG A 152 5.30 2.91 -11.55
N GLY A 153 4.67 2.74 -10.36
CA GLY A 153 4.76 1.51 -9.57
C GLY A 153 4.21 0.30 -10.31
N LEU A 154 3.06 0.45 -10.98
CA LEU A 154 2.47 -0.61 -11.81
C LEU A 154 3.35 -0.98 -13.00
N ALA A 155 3.95 0.02 -13.67
CA ALA A 155 4.87 -0.16 -14.79
C ALA A 155 6.13 -0.93 -14.40
N GLN A 156 6.55 -0.89 -13.14
CA GLN A 156 7.68 -1.67 -12.65
C GLN A 156 7.48 -3.18 -12.87
N GLY A 157 6.24 -3.66 -12.90
CA GLY A 157 5.95 -5.05 -13.28
C GLY A 157 6.31 -6.08 -12.21
N ALA A 158 6.46 -5.66 -10.96
CA ALA A 158 6.72 -6.52 -9.82
C ALA A 158 5.47 -7.33 -9.43
N ASP A 159 5.66 -8.54 -8.92
CA ASP A 159 4.57 -9.41 -8.45
C ASP A 159 3.97 -8.96 -7.11
N LEU A 160 4.75 -8.28 -6.28
CA LEU A 160 4.33 -7.65 -5.03
C LEU A 160 4.34 -6.13 -5.20
N ILE A 161 3.22 -5.48 -4.88
CA ILE A 161 3.10 -4.02 -4.89
C ILE A 161 2.77 -3.54 -3.47
N MET A 162 3.57 -2.61 -2.97
CA MET A 162 3.34 -1.96 -1.69
C MET A 162 3.00 -0.49 -1.91
N LEU A 163 1.91 -0.04 -1.27
CA LEU A 163 1.34 1.29 -1.47
C LEU A 163 1.13 1.98 -0.12
N ASP A 164 1.79 3.12 0.08
CA ASP A 164 1.61 3.93 1.28
C ASP A 164 0.52 4.97 1.04
N GLU A 165 -0.66 4.76 1.67
CA GLU A 165 -1.86 5.61 1.57
C GLU A 165 -2.27 5.93 0.11
N PRO A 166 -2.51 4.92 -0.73
CA PRO A 166 -2.72 5.13 -2.16
C PRO A 166 -4.01 5.90 -2.50
N THR A 167 -4.98 5.88 -1.61
CA THR A 167 -6.31 6.50 -1.80
C THR A 167 -6.37 7.96 -1.36
N ASN A 168 -5.35 8.45 -0.64
CA ASN A 168 -5.32 9.85 -0.19
C ASN A 168 -5.27 10.82 -1.38
N HIS A 169 -6.00 11.93 -1.25
CA HIS A 169 -6.14 12.97 -2.27
C HIS A 169 -6.80 12.52 -3.58
N LEU A 170 -7.43 11.35 -3.60
CA LEU A 170 -8.28 10.91 -4.70
C LEU A 170 -9.75 11.10 -4.32
N ASP A 171 -10.57 11.50 -5.29
CA ASP A 171 -12.01 11.42 -5.14
C ASP A 171 -12.50 9.97 -5.09
N VAL A 172 -13.72 9.74 -4.59
CA VAL A 172 -14.30 8.41 -4.37
C VAL A 172 -14.26 7.55 -5.64
N ARG A 173 -14.57 8.13 -6.81
CA ARG A 173 -14.54 7.39 -8.08
C ARG A 173 -13.14 6.85 -8.38
N HIS A 174 -12.12 7.68 -8.24
CA HIS A 174 -10.73 7.28 -8.51
C HIS A 174 -10.18 6.32 -7.46
N GLN A 175 -10.63 6.42 -6.19
CA GLN A 175 -10.30 5.45 -5.15
C GLN A 175 -10.82 4.05 -5.52
N LEU A 176 -12.09 3.94 -5.90
CA LEU A 176 -12.71 2.67 -6.31
C LEU A 176 -12.04 2.10 -7.57
N MET A 177 -11.84 2.92 -8.60
CA MET A 177 -11.13 2.50 -9.82
C MET A 177 -9.72 1.97 -9.52
N LEU A 178 -9.00 2.59 -8.59
CA LEU A 178 -7.68 2.12 -8.18
C LEU A 178 -7.75 0.74 -7.53
N LEU A 179 -8.65 0.54 -6.58
CA LEU A 179 -8.81 -0.74 -5.87
C LEU A 179 -9.24 -1.86 -6.83
N ASP A 180 -10.16 -1.58 -7.75
CA ASP A 180 -10.55 -2.52 -8.81
C ASP A 180 -9.37 -2.87 -9.71
N THR A 181 -8.56 -1.88 -10.09
CA THR A 181 -7.34 -2.08 -10.88
C THR A 181 -6.34 -2.97 -10.15
N LEU A 182 -6.09 -2.71 -8.87
CA LEU A 182 -5.19 -3.53 -8.05
C LEU A 182 -5.70 -4.97 -7.95
N ARG A 183 -6.99 -5.16 -7.72
CA ARG A 183 -7.62 -6.49 -7.65
C ARG A 183 -7.53 -7.21 -9.00
N ALA A 184 -7.87 -6.56 -10.10
CA ALA A 184 -7.81 -7.12 -11.44
C ALA A 184 -6.39 -7.44 -11.91
N SER A 185 -5.38 -6.81 -11.33
CA SER A 185 -3.97 -7.08 -11.65
C SER A 185 -3.51 -8.48 -11.27
N GLY A 186 -4.23 -9.15 -10.35
CA GLY A 186 -3.89 -10.46 -9.79
C GLY A 186 -2.59 -10.49 -8.97
N ARG A 187 -1.96 -9.34 -8.73
CA ARG A 187 -0.70 -9.24 -7.97
C ARG A 187 -0.96 -9.31 -6.47
N THR A 188 0.06 -9.64 -5.71
CA THR A 188 0.04 -9.48 -4.26
C THR A 188 0.14 -7.99 -3.93
N VAL A 189 -0.77 -7.47 -3.13
CA VAL A 189 -0.81 -6.05 -2.76
C VAL A 189 -0.79 -5.91 -1.25
N VAL A 190 0.06 -5.02 -0.74
CA VAL A 190 0.04 -4.57 0.65
C VAL A 190 -0.12 -3.05 0.66
N ALA A 191 -1.17 -2.54 1.27
CA ALA A 191 -1.43 -1.10 1.29
C ALA A 191 -1.76 -0.60 2.69
N THR A 192 -1.24 0.56 3.07
CA THR A 192 -1.75 1.26 4.25
C THR A 192 -3.04 1.99 3.89
N ILE A 193 -4.08 1.82 4.70
CA ILE A 193 -5.41 2.38 4.46
C ILE A 193 -5.90 3.07 5.74
N HIS A 194 -6.54 4.24 5.58
CA HIS A 194 -7.14 4.97 6.70
C HIS A 194 -8.63 4.67 6.86
N ASP A 195 -9.33 4.46 5.77
CA ASP A 195 -10.76 4.18 5.75
C ASP A 195 -11.02 2.71 6.08
N LEU A 196 -11.62 2.45 7.25
CA LEU A 196 -11.92 1.10 7.73
C LEU A 196 -13.02 0.42 6.90
N GLY A 197 -14.00 1.18 6.42
CA GLY A 197 -15.05 0.68 5.54
C GLY A 197 -14.45 0.20 4.21
N MET A 198 -13.55 0.98 3.64
CA MET A 198 -12.81 0.61 2.44
C MET A 198 -11.91 -0.62 2.67
N ALA A 199 -11.21 -0.69 3.80
CA ALA A 199 -10.40 -1.85 4.16
C ALA A 199 -11.26 -3.11 4.31
N ALA A 200 -12.43 -3.01 4.93
CA ALA A 200 -13.36 -4.12 5.14
C ALA A 200 -13.97 -4.64 3.82
N SER A 201 -14.30 -3.73 2.89
CA SER A 201 -15.05 -4.09 1.66
C SER A 201 -14.15 -4.46 0.48
N HIS A 202 -12.93 -3.94 0.40
CA HIS A 202 -12.06 -4.10 -0.78
C HIS A 202 -10.79 -4.90 -0.54
N PHE A 203 -10.47 -5.30 0.69
CA PHE A 203 -9.27 -6.09 0.97
C PHE A 203 -9.64 -7.49 1.44
N ASP A 204 -8.83 -8.48 1.04
CA ASP A 204 -9.02 -9.88 1.45
C ASP A 204 -8.59 -10.07 2.91
N HIS A 205 -7.45 -9.47 3.26
CA HIS A 205 -6.87 -9.54 4.60
C HIS A 205 -6.61 -8.14 5.16
N VAL A 206 -6.67 -8.03 6.48
CA VAL A 206 -6.34 -6.79 7.20
C VAL A 206 -5.39 -7.10 8.35
N VAL A 207 -4.40 -6.24 8.52
CA VAL A 207 -3.49 -6.19 9.66
C VAL A 207 -3.83 -4.94 10.46
N VAL A 208 -4.33 -5.10 11.66
CA VAL A 208 -4.66 -4.00 12.57
C VAL A 208 -3.47 -3.74 13.47
N LEU A 209 -2.88 -2.55 13.36
CA LEU A 209 -1.82 -2.09 14.25
C LEU A 209 -2.38 -1.26 15.39
N ALA A 210 -1.97 -1.58 16.62
CA ALA A 210 -2.22 -0.79 17.82
C ALA A 210 -0.96 -0.79 18.68
N ASP A 211 -0.66 0.32 19.33
CA ASP A 211 0.50 0.47 20.22
C ASP A 211 1.84 0.01 19.62
N GLY A 212 1.99 0.14 18.31
CA GLY A 212 3.19 -0.27 17.57
C GLY A 212 3.26 -1.75 17.20
N GLY A 213 2.37 -2.60 17.72
CA GLY A 213 2.31 -4.04 17.45
C GLY A 213 1.10 -4.45 16.62
N VAL A 214 0.99 -5.76 16.31
CA VAL A 214 -0.20 -6.34 15.66
C VAL A 214 -1.24 -6.69 16.72
N LEU A 215 -2.38 -6.00 16.69
CA LEU A 215 -3.54 -6.36 17.49
C LEU A 215 -4.28 -7.55 16.86
N SER A 216 -4.44 -7.55 15.56
CA SER A 216 -5.15 -8.61 14.82
C SER A 216 -4.64 -8.65 13.38
N ALA A 217 -4.60 -9.86 12.80
CA ALA A 217 -4.28 -10.06 11.39
C ALA A 217 -5.06 -11.27 10.86
N GLY A 218 -5.65 -11.14 9.66
CA GLY A 218 -6.43 -12.23 9.05
C GLY A 218 -7.44 -11.72 8.04
N PRO A 219 -8.47 -12.53 7.70
CA PRO A 219 -9.57 -12.11 6.84
C PRO A 219 -10.17 -10.78 7.32
N ALA A 220 -10.45 -9.87 6.38
CA ALA A 220 -10.82 -8.49 6.70
C ALA A 220 -11.95 -8.39 7.75
N ARG A 221 -12.97 -9.23 7.63
CA ARG A 221 -14.12 -9.27 8.55
C ARG A 221 -13.73 -9.65 9.98
N GLU A 222 -12.82 -10.60 10.14
CA GLU A 222 -12.38 -11.09 11.45
C GLU A 222 -11.42 -10.10 12.09
N ALA A 223 -10.46 -9.62 11.31
CA ALA A 223 -9.47 -8.65 11.77
C ALA A 223 -10.13 -7.33 12.19
N LEU A 224 -11.16 -6.87 11.45
CA LEU A 224 -11.97 -5.69 11.76
C LEU A 224 -13.24 -6.02 12.54
N SER A 225 -13.18 -7.00 13.46
CA SER A 225 -14.30 -7.22 14.39
C SER A 225 -14.59 -5.96 15.21
N PRO A 226 -15.85 -5.72 15.63
CA PRO A 226 -16.19 -4.55 16.46
C PRO A 226 -15.30 -4.36 17.69
N SER A 227 -14.89 -5.46 18.33
CA SER A 227 -13.98 -5.43 19.48
C SER A 227 -12.58 -4.93 19.12
N ASN A 228 -12.01 -5.41 18.00
CA ASN A 228 -10.68 -4.99 17.55
C ASN A 228 -10.69 -3.52 17.11
N VAL A 229 -11.76 -3.09 16.43
CA VAL A 229 -11.94 -1.70 16.03
C VAL A 229 -12.09 -0.79 17.26
N ALA A 230 -12.87 -1.19 18.25
CA ALA A 230 -13.01 -0.46 19.51
C ALA A 230 -11.66 -0.30 20.24
N THR A 231 -10.86 -1.36 20.30
CA THR A 231 -9.55 -1.35 20.95
C THR A 231 -8.54 -0.48 20.20
N ALA A 232 -8.43 -0.63 18.86
CA ALA A 232 -7.40 0.05 18.09
C ALA A 232 -7.72 1.51 17.76
N PHE A 233 -9.01 1.86 17.61
CA PHE A 233 -9.45 3.16 17.11
C PHE A 233 -10.30 3.96 18.09
N HIS A 234 -10.69 3.36 19.22
CA HIS A 234 -11.57 3.96 20.23
C HIS A 234 -12.90 4.46 19.65
N VAL A 235 -13.51 3.66 18.77
CA VAL A 235 -14.81 3.94 18.16
C VAL A 235 -15.72 2.73 18.26
N VAL A 236 -17.03 3.00 18.29
CA VAL A 236 -18.05 1.95 18.18
C VAL A 236 -18.21 1.60 16.70
N ALA A 237 -18.08 0.32 16.36
CA ALA A 237 -18.26 -0.17 15.02
C ALA A 237 -19.26 -1.35 14.96
N HIS A 238 -19.93 -1.48 13.83
CA HIS A 238 -20.90 -2.54 13.55
C HIS A 238 -20.69 -3.07 12.13
N HIS A 239 -20.85 -4.39 11.94
CA HIS A 239 -21.07 -4.96 10.63
C HIS A 239 -22.54 -4.84 10.25
N VAL A 240 -22.83 -4.18 9.14
CA VAL A 240 -24.18 -3.97 8.62
C VAL A 240 -24.32 -4.72 7.30
N THR A 241 -25.40 -5.44 7.12
CA THR A 241 -25.72 -6.08 5.84
C THR A 241 -26.51 -5.09 4.98
N THR A 242 -25.97 -4.77 3.82
CA THR A 242 -26.62 -3.88 2.85
C THR A 242 -27.74 -4.60 2.09
N PRO A 243 -28.65 -3.90 1.40
CA PRO A 243 -29.79 -4.51 0.70
C PRO A 243 -29.38 -5.51 -0.40
N ASP A 244 -28.17 -5.38 -0.96
CA ASP A 244 -27.61 -6.32 -1.95
C ASP A 244 -26.92 -7.54 -1.32
N GLY A 245 -26.95 -7.64 0.03
CA GLY A 245 -26.38 -8.76 0.77
C GLY A 245 -24.90 -8.62 1.09
N SER A 246 -24.25 -7.52 0.65
CA SER A 246 -22.86 -7.22 1.04
C SER A 246 -22.78 -6.80 2.52
N GLN A 247 -21.61 -6.91 3.11
CA GLN A 247 -21.40 -6.51 4.51
C GLN A 247 -20.43 -5.32 4.55
N GLU A 248 -20.87 -4.28 5.24
CA GLU A 248 -20.08 -3.07 5.43
C GLU A 248 -19.74 -2.88 6.91
N LEU A 249 -18.60 -2.29 7.17
CA LEU A 249 -18.20 -1.85 8.50
C LEU A 249 -18.56 -0.37 8.66
N VAL A 250 -19.43 -0.08 9.64
CA VAL A 250 -19.89 1.28 9.94
C VAL A 250 -19.40 1.69 11.32
N CYS A 251 -18.67 2.79 11.39
CA CYS A 251 -18.26 3.41 12.65
C CYS A 251 -19.28 4.49 13.03
N THR A 252 -19.86 4.41 14.25
CA THR A 252 -21.01 5.25 14.64
C THR A 252 -20.70 6.31 15.68
N ALA A 253 -19.80 6.06 16.61
CA ALA A 253 -19.49 7.00 17.69
C ALA A 253 -18.07 6.79 18.24
N PRO A 254 -17.41 7.85 18.75
CA PRO A 254 -16.20 7.67 19.55
C PRO A 254 -16.55 7.02 20.88
N LEU A 255 -15.68 6.14 21.37
CA LEU A 255 -15.74 5.66 22.75
C LEU A 255 -15.20 6.74 23.71
N PRO A 256 -15.67 6.79 24.96
CA PRO A 256 -15.08 7.66 25.98
C PRO A 256 -13.57 7.40 26.08
N ASN A 257 -12.76 8.44 26.04
CA ASN A 257 -11.32 8.32 26.20
C ASN A 257 -11.04 8.04 27.69
N PRO A 258 -10.51 6.86 28.07
CA PRO A 258 -10.24 6.53 29.46
C PRO A 258 -9.24 7.48 30.14
N ASN A 259 -8.46 8.26 29.36
CA ASN A 259 -7.48 9.23 29.86
C ASN A 259 -8.02 10.68 29.93
N ARG A 260 -9.34 10.91 29.79
CA ARG A 260 -9.96 12.25 29.88
C ARG A 260 -10.73 12.52 31.16
N GLU A 261 -10.74 11.61 32.13
CA GLU A 261 -11.21 11.89 33.48
C GLU A 261 -9.96 12.19 34.32
N GLU A 262 -9.59 13.46 34.40
CA GLU A 262 -8.83 14.14 35.48
C GLU A 262 -8.12 15.39 34.88
N ASN A 263 -8.93 16.47 34.75
CA ASN A 263 -8.46 17.86 34.90
C ASN A 263 -9.67 18.75 35.19
#